data_955838c8164f5600d36a9183f81c28c6
#
_entry.id   955838c8164f5600d36a9183f81c28c6
#
_cell.length_a   1.000
_cell.length_b   1.000
_cell.length_c   1.000
_cell.angle_alpha   90.00
_cell.angle_beta   90.00
_cell.angle_gamma   90.00
#
_symmetry.space_group_name_H-M   'P 1'
#
loop_
_entity.id
_entity.type
_entity.pdbx_description
1 polymer ?
#
loop_
_entity_poly.entity_id
_entity_poly.type
_entity_poly.pdbx_seq_one_letter_code
_entity_poly.pdbx_strand_id
1 'polypeptide(L)'
;MADTDGTPDMAKGIKRPEDLPGLTLLQDEQTSFIKPPVNWAAWFKVAGVDVDPSDIPGPRFNQADHPVNAALSGAGVLMGRVSLTETALRDGRLVMPFDLSLTSGATYRIVCPEGAEKRPRIAAFIDWVTSEVAATKDLAAGRRFVA
;
A
#
# COMPACT_ATOMS: atom_id res chain seq x y z
N MET A 1 -13.27 -16.63 -8.43
CA MET A 1 -12.74 -17.26 -9.67
C MET A 1 -12.12 -16.14 -10.50
N ALA A 2 -10.84 -16.14 -10.75
CA ALA A 2 -10.21 -15.15 -11.62
C ALA A 2 -10.60 -15.46 -13.07
N ASP A 3 -10.96 -14.43 -13.81
CA ASP A 3 -11.22 -14.56 -15.25
C ASP A 3 -9.90 -14.69 -16.03
N THR A 4 -9.98 -14.97 -17.30
CA THR A 4 -8.85 -15.26 -18.21
C THR A 4 -7.75 -14.19 -18.27
N ASP A 5 -8.00 -12.97 -17.77
CA ASP A 5 -7.02 -11.86 -17.70
C ASP A 5 -6.28 -11.76 -16.35
N GLY A 6 -6.59 -12.65 -15.39
CA GLY A 6 -5.96 -12.66 -14.05
C GLY A 6 -6.37 -11.53 -13.11
N THR A 7 -7.26 -10.64 -13.53
CA THR A 7 -7.72 -9.52 -12.69
C THR A 7 -8.71 -10.03 -11.63
N PRO A 8 -8.52 -9.73 -10.33
CA PRO A 8 -9.50 -10.06 -9.29
C PRO A 8 -10.89 -9.48 -9.60
N ASP A 9 -11.94 -10.27 -9.40
CA ASP A 9 -13.31 -9.90 -9.79
C ASP A 9 -13.76 -8.53 -9.25
N MET A 10 -13.37 -8.18 -8.03
CA MET A 10 -13.69 -6.88 -7.44
C MET A 10 -13.04 -5.68 -8.16
N ALA A 11 -11.89 -5.89 -8.79
CA ALA A 11 -11.18 -4.83 -9.49
C ALA A 11 -11.76 -4.51 -10.88
N LYS A 12 -12.53 -5.42 -11.47
CA LYS A 12 -13.10 -5.27 -12.82
C LYS A 12 -14.07 -4.11 -12.97
N GLY A 13 -14.75 -3.73 -11.88
CA GLY A 13 -15.67 -2.60 -11.83
C GLY A 13 -15.01 -1.24 -11.58
N ILE A 14 -13.75 -1.22 -11.18
CA ILE A 14 -13.04 0.01 -10.76
C ILE A 14 -12.26 0.56 -11.96
N LYS A 15 -12.80 1.61 -12.58
CA LYS A 15 -12.17 2.25 -13.76
C LYS A 15 -11.66 3.66 -13.48
N ARG A 16 -12.21 4.34 -12.50
CA ARG A 16 -11.89 5.72 -12.14
C ARG A 16 -12.02 5.93 -10.63
N PRO A 17 -11.35 6.93 -10.07
CA PRO A 17 -11.39 7.22 -8.63
C PRO A 17 -12.78 7.37 -8.05
N GLU A 18 -13.73 7.92 -8.82
CA GLU A 18 -15.11 8.15 -8.42
C GLU A 18 -15.93 6.86 -8.19
N ASP A 19 -15.40 5.72 -8.62
CA ASP A 19 -16.06 4.42 -8.41
C ASP A 19 -15.82 3.88 -6.98
N LEU A 20 -14.80 4.43 -6.25
CA LEU A 20 -14.40 3.93 -4.93
C LEU A 20 -15.34 4.26 -3.78
N PRO A 21 -15.98 5.46 -3.69
CA PRO A 21 -16.81 5.82 -2.53
C PRO A 21 -17.97 4.86 -2.26
N GLY A 22 -18.44 4.13 -3.28
CA GLY A 22 -19.50 3.12 -3.14
C GLY A 22 -19.02 1.73 -2.69
N LEU A 23 -17.71 1.55 -2.49
CA LEU A 23 -17.10 0.26 -2.14
C LEU A 23 -16.70 0.21 -0.68
N THR A 24 -16.47 -1.00 -0.16
CA THR A 24 -15.89 -1.18 1.17
C THR A 24 -14.41 -0.79 1.14
N LEU A 25 -14.05 0.30 1.83
CA LEU A 25 -12.69 0.79 1.91
C LEU A 25 -12.02 0.33 3.21
N LEU A 26 -11.00 -0.49 3.10
CA LEU A 26 -10.26 -1.03 4.24
C LEU A 26 -9.29 0.03 4.76
N GLN A 27 -9.40 0.37 6.06
CA GLN A 27 -8.66 1.47 6.66
C GLN A 27 -7.57 0.95 7.61
N ASP A 28 -6.30 1.29 7.33
CA ASP A 28 -5.16 1.00 8.20
C ASP A 28 -4.92 2.20 9.14
N GLU A 29 -5.25 2.03 10.43
CA GLU A 29 -5.06 3.09 11.43
C GLU A 29 -3.61 3.22 11.91
N GLN A 30 -2.74 2.25 11.60
CA GLN A 30 -1.32 2.34 11.93
C GLN A 30 -0.59 3.45 11.18
N THR A 31 -1.20 4.05 10.17
CA THR A 31 -0.64 5.19 9.43
C THR A 31 -1.03 6.54 10.02
N SER A 32 -1.83 6.59 11.07
CA SER A 32 -2.40 7.82 11.65
C SER A 32 -1.35 8.82 12.16
N PHE A 33 -0.16 8.33 12.57
CA PHE A 33 0.95 9.17 13.03
C PHE A 33 1.80 9.75 11.89
N ILE A 34 1.62 9.29 10.65
CA ILE A 34 2.41 9.72 9.49
C ILE A 34 1.99 11.13 9.07
N LYS A 35 2.97 11.98 8.77
CA LYS A 35 2.77 13.32 8.25
C LYS A 35 3.57 13.50 6.95
N PRO A 36 2.95 13.99 5.86
CA PRO A 36 1.52 14.24 5.69
C PRO A 36 0.67 12.96 5.84
N PRO A 37 -0.66 13.09 6.08
CA PRO A 37 -1.52 11.93 6.30
C PRO A 37 -1.55 11.01 5.07
N VAL A 38 -1.47 9.70 5.31
CA VAL A 38 -1.62 8.67 4.28
C VAL A 38 -2.88 7.86 4.62
N ASN A 39 -4.03 8.33 4.13
CA ASN A 39 -5.34 7.74 4.35
C ASN A 39 -6.27 7.99 3.15
N TRP A 40 -7.44 7.38 3.15
CA TRP A 40 -8.41 7.52 2.07
C TRP A 40 -8.83 8.97 1.83
N ALA A 41 -9.04 9.77 2.89
CA ALA A 41 -9.39 11.19 2.75
C ALA A 41 -8.32 11.98 1.98
N ALA A 42 -7.04 11.77 2.32
CA ALA A 42 -5.94 12.39 1.61
C ALA A 42 -5.85 11.92 0.15
N TRP A 43 -6.08 10.63 -0.09
CA TRP A 43 -6.06 10.07 -1.44
C TRP A 43 -7.17 10.65 -2.31
N PHE A 44 -8.42 10.69 -1.83
CA PHE A 44 -9.53 11.28 -2.56
C PHE A 44 -9.30 12.75 -2.89
N LYS A 45 -8.78 13.51 -1.93
CA LYS A 45 -8.43 14.91 -2.16
C LYS A 45 -7.45 15.08 -3.33
N VAL A 46 -6.42 14.25 -3.40
CA VAL A 46 -5.42 14.28 -4.47
C VAL A 46 -5.97 13.75 -5.79
N ALA A 47 -6.88 12.77 -5.74
CA ALA A 47 -7.57 12.24 -6.89
C ALA A 47 -8.62 13.21 -7.48
N GLY A 48 -8.96 14.29 -6.74
CA GLY A 48 -9.98 15.26 -7.15
C GLY A 48 -11.42 14.76 -6.96
N VAL A 49 -11.60 13.78 -6.07
CA VAL A 49 -12.92 13.23 -5.72
C VAL A 49 -13.40 13.88 -4.43
N ASP A 50 -14.56 14.52 -4.49
CA ASP A 50 -15.17 15.19 -3.34
C ASP A 50 -15.94 14.16 -2.50
N VAL A 51 -15.33 13.79 -1.36
CA VAL A 51 -15.88 12.81 -0.40
C VAL A 51 -15.70 13.37 1.00
N ASP A 52 -16.76 13.39 1.80
CA ASP A 52 -16.63 13.68 3.22
C ASP A 52 -15.88 12.52 3.91
N PRO A 53 -14.77 12.79 4.63
CA PRO A 53 -14.03 11.76 5.32
C PRO A 53 -14.86 10.95 6.33
N SER A 54 -15.94 11.51 6.87
CA SER A 54 -16.84 10.82 7.79
C SER A 54 -17.73 9.79 7.09
N ASP A 55 -17.96 9.95 5.79
CA ASP A 55 -18.79 9.09 4.98
C ASP A 55 -18.01 7.93 4.32
N ILE A 56 -16.70 7.86 4.54
CA ILE A 56 -15.89 6.78 3.98
C ILE A 56 -16.21 5.45 4.67
N PRO A 57 -16.89 4.51 3.99
CA PRO A 57 -17.31 3.26 4.60
C PRO A 57 -16.17 2.27 4.73
N GLY A 58 -16.26 1.40 5.70
CA GLY A 58 -15.39 0.23 5.81
C GLY A 58 -14.75 0.03 7.18
N PRO A 59 -14.26 -1.18 7.42
CA PRO A 59 -13.66 -1.55 8.68
C PRO A 59 -12.30 -0.87 8.89
N ARG A 60 -11.99 -0.61 10.15
CA ARG A 60 -10.73 -0.03 10.61
C ARG A 60 -9.87 -1.11 11.26
N PHE A 61 -8.60 -1.13 10.92
CA PHE A 61 -7.65 -2.11 11.42
C PHE A 61 -6.49 -1.42 12.12
N ASN A 62 -6.10 -1.98 13.25
CA ASN A 62 -4.96 -1.51 14.05
C ASN A 62 -3.69 -2.33 13.83
N GLN A 63 -3.70 -3.28 12.91
CA GLN A 63 -2.54 -4.06 12.47
C GLN A 63 -2.49 -4.09 10.95
N ALA A 64 -1.32 -3.86 10.40
CA ALA A 64 -1.13 -3.59 8.97
C ALA A 64 -1.34 -4.80 8.05
N ASP A 65 -1.17 -6.02 8.55
CA ASP A 65 -1.38 -7.27 7.83
C ASP A 65 -2.87 -7.64 7.72
N HIS A 66 -3.70 -7.23 8.67
CA HIS A 66 -5.12 -7.54 8.67
C HIS A 66 -5.86 -6.97 7.46
N PRO A 67 -5.74 -5.67 7.12
CA PRO A 67 -6.40 -5.15 5.92
C PRO A 67 -5.84 -5.73 4.62
N VAL A 68 -4.56 -6.17 4.60
CA VAL A 68 -4.00 -6.88 3.43
C VAL A 68 -4.69 -8.23 3.27
N ASN A 69 -4.85 -9.01 4.35
CA ASN A 69 -5.54 -10.29 4.31
C ASN A 69 -7.03 -10.13 3.96
N ALA A 70 -7.69 -9.08 4.46
CA ALA A 70 -9.06 -8.76 4.09
C ALA A 70 -9.19 -8.45 2.58
N ALA A 71 -8.28 -7.67 2.02
CA ALA A 71 -8.26 -7.39 0.59
C ALA A 71 -8.03 -8.67 -0.25
N LEU A 72 -7.10 -9.53 0.18
CA LEU A 72 -6.82 -10.82 -0.47
C LEU A 72 -8.03 -11.77 -0.46
N SER A 73 -8.89 -11.67 0.55
CA SER A 73 -10.14 -12.43 0.62
C SER A 73 -11.32 -11.77 -0.12
N GLY A 74 -11.10 -10.62 -0.78
CA GLY A 74 -12.13 -9.91 -1.52
C GLY A 74 -13.07 -9.07 -0.66
N ALA A 75 -12.69 -8.75 0.60
CA ALA A 75 -13.55 -7.99 1.51
C ALA A 75 -13.65 -6.49 1.17
N GLY A 76 -12.78 -5.95 0.32
CA GLY A 76 -12.81 -4.54 -0.04
C GLY A 76 -11.54 -4.05 -0.72
N VAL A 77 -11.45 -2.74 -0.88
CA VAL A 77 -10.32 -2.04 -1.48
C VAL A 77 -9.41 -1.51 -0.38
N LEU A 78 -8.11 -1.78 -0.50
CA LEU A 78 -7.08 -1.39 0.45
C LEU A 78 -6.26 -0.22 -0.08
N MET A 79 -5.99 0.77 0.76
CA MET A 79 -4.85 1.65 0.56
C MET A 79 -3.59 0.95 1.09
N GLY A 80 -2.96 0.15 0.24
CA GLY A 80 -1.84 -0.70 0.63
C GLY A 80 -0.51 0.03 0.65
N ARG A 81 0.34 -0.35 1.61
CA ARG A 81 1.77 -0.05 1.56
C ARG A 81 2.44 -1.04 0.62
N VAL A 82 3.15 -0.56 -0.40
CA VAL A 82 3.80 -1.41 -1.41
C VAL A 82 4.68 -2.48 -0.75
N SER A 83 5.41 -2.13 0.30
CA SER A 83 6.27 -3.07 1.04
C SER A 83 5.54 -4.25 1.69
N LEU A 84 4.24 -4.13 1.96
CA LEU A 84 3.42 -5.21 2.55
C LEU A 84 2.60 -5.96 1.51
N THR A 85 2.40 -5.38 0.34
CA THR A 85 1.56 -5.95 -0.72
C THR A 85 2.35 -6.47 -1.91
N GLU A 86 3.67 -6.28 -1.92
CA GLU A 86 4.56 -6.60 -3.04
C GLU A 86 4.33 -8.01 -3.62
N THR A 87 4.40 -9.04 -2.77
CA THR A 87 4.24 -10.42 -3.21
C THR A 87 2.87 -10.64 -3.86
N ALA A 88 1.81 -10.14 -3.23
CA ALA A 88 0.45 -10.29 -3.74
C ALA A 88 0.22 -9.53 -5.07
N LEU A 89 0.91 -8.39 -5.25
CA LEU A 89 0.89 -7.63 -6.51
C LEU A 89 1.65 -8.38 -7.62
N ARG A 90 2.83 -8.93 -7.31
CA ARG A 90 3.62 -9.72 -8.28
C ARG A 90 2.91 -11.00 -8.71
N ASP A 91 2.21 -11.65 -7.77
CA ASP A 91 1.44 -12.86 -8.03
C ASP A 91 0.07 -12.58 -8.71
N GLY A 92 -0.30 -11.32 -8.92
CA GLY A 92 -1.59 -10.92 -9.48
C GLY A 92 -2.79 -11.16 -8.55
N ARG A 93 -2.57 -11.51 -7.27
CA ARG A 93 -3.65 -11.66 -6.28
C ARG A 93 -4.23 -10.33 -5.81
N LEU A 94 -3.44 -9.27 -5.91
CA LEU A 94 -3.88 -7.88 -5.79
C LEU A 94 -3.49 -7.12 -7.05
N VAL A 95 -4.27 -6.09 -7.37
CA VAL A 95 -3.98 -5.17 -8.47
C VAL A 95 -4.06 -3.74 -7.98
N MET A 96 -3.31 -2.85 -8.61
CA MET A 96 -3.39 -1.41 -8.38
C MET A 96 -4.14 -0.78 -9.55
N PRO A 97 -5.44 -0.47 -9.43
CA PRO A 97 -6.26 0.00 -10.54
C PRO A 97 -5.86 1.41 -11.03
N PHE A 98 -5.15 2.17 -10.19
CA PHE A 98 -4.71 3.53 -10.51
C PHE A 98 -3.20 3.68 -10.39
N ASP A 99 -2.62 4.58 -11.16
CA ASP A 99 -1.19 4.97 -11.08
C ASP A 99 -0.91 6.03 -10.01
N LEU A 100 -1.96 6.54 -9.33
CA LEU A 100 -1.85 7.52 -8.26
C LEU A 100 -1.45 6.87 -6.94
N SER A 101 -0.39 7.38 -6.32
CA SER A 101 0.12 6.95 -5.01
C SER A 101 0.42 8.15 -4.11
N LEU A 102 0.15 8.02 -2.81
CA LEU A 102 0.59 9.01 -1.83
C LEU A 102 2.03 8.72 -1.39
N THR A 103 2.82 9.77 -1.24
CA THR A 103 4.15 9.68 -0.65
C THR A 103 4.04 9.65 0.87
N SER A 104 4.58 8.61 1.49
CA SER A 104 4.70 8.56 2.95
C SER A 104 5.95 9.29 3.41
N GLY A 105 5.83 10.13 4.44
CA GLY A 105 6.98 10.71 5.15
C GLY A 105 7.69 9.71 6.08
N ALA A 106 7.15 8.51 6.25
CA ALA A 106 7.76 7.46 7.06
C ALA A 106 8.90 6.76 6.32
N THR A 107 9.95 6.42 7.06
CA THR A 107 11.13 5.75 6.53
C THR A 107 11.45 4.52 7.37
N TYR A 108 11.71 3.40 6.72
CA TYR A 108 12.29 2.24 7.39
C TYR A 108 13.77 2.47 7.65
N ARG A 109 14.24 2.09 8.84
CA ARG A 109 15.64 2.25 9.24
C ARG A 109 16.17 0.96 9.85
N ILE A 110 17.37 0.56 9.46
CA ILE A 110 18.12 -0.47 10.15
C ILE A 110 18.89 0.22 11.29
N VAL A 111 18.72 -0.26 12.51
CA VAL A 111 19.39 0.29 13.70
C VAL A 111 20.27 -0.79 14.30
N CYS A 112 21.53 -0.44 14.56
CA CYS A 112 22.48 -1.30 15.26
C CYS A 112 23.37 -0.44 16.17
N PRO A 113 24.09 -1.03 17.13
CA PRO A 113 25.11 -0.29 17.91
C PRO A 113 26.17 0.33 17.00
N GLU A 114 26.69 1.48 17.39
CA GLU A 114 27.72 2.20 16.64
C GLU A 114 28.95 1.30 16.35
N GLY A 115 29.38 1.30 15.10
CA GLY A 115 30.48 0.45 14.60
C GLY A 115 30.10 -1.02 14.35
N ALA A 116 28.89 -1.45 14.74
CA ALA A 116 28.47 -2.83 14.51
C ALA A 116 28.13 -3.09 13.03
N GLU A 117 27.79 -2.05 12.27
CA GLU A 117 27.55 -2.10 10.82
C GLU A 117 28.76 -2.64 10.04
N LYS A 118 29.96 -2.51 10.60
CA LYS A 118 31.23 -3.01 10.00
C LYS A 118 31.47 -4.50 10.26
N ARG A 119 30.72 -5.12 11.16
CA ARG A 119 30.86 -6.55 11.45
C ARG A 119 30.35 -7.37 10.26
N PRO A 120 31.08 -8.39 9.78
CA PRO A 120 30.76 -9.10 8.54
C PRO A 120 29.34 -9.63 8.48
N ARG A 121 28.80 -10.18 9.57
CA ARG A 121 27.42 -10.71 9.62
C ARG A 121 26.38 -9.61 9.54
N ILE A 122 26.62 -8.45 10.16
CA ILE A 122 25.69 -7.32 10.14
C ILE A 122 25.76 -6.62 8.79
N ALA A 123 26.96 -6.42 8.25
CA ALA A 123 27.16 -5.89 6.91
C ALA A 123 26.42 -6.74 5.86
N ALA A 124 26.61 -8.06 5.90
CA ALA A 124 25.92 -8.99 4.98
C ALA A 124 24.38 -8.91 5.10
N PHE A 125 23.85 -8.75 6.32
CA PHE A 125 22.43 -8.56 6.53
C PHE A 125 21.93 -7.21 5.94
N ILE A 126 22.69 -6.13 6.16
CA ILE A 126 22.37 -4.81 5.61
C ILE A 126 22.35 -4.85 4.08
N ASP A 127 23.37 -5.47 3.47
CA ASP A 127 23.48 -5.61 2.02
C ASP A 127 22.30 -6.43 1.46
N TRP A 128 21.95 -7.53 2.12
CA TRP A 128 20.82 -8.35 1.73
C TRP A 128 19.50 -7.56 1.80
N VAL A 129 19.16 -6.93 2.95
CA VAL A 129 17.93 -6.12 3.08
C VAL A 129 17.91 -5.00 2.05
N THR A 130 19.04 -4.35 1.79
CA THR A 130 19.12 -3.26 0.82
C THR A 130 18.82 -3.77 -0.60
N SER A 131 19.30 -4.96 -0.95
CA SER A 131 19.02 -5.58 -2.24
C SER A 131 17.54 -5.98 -2.38
N GLU A 132 16.93 -6.54 -1.34
CA GLU A 132 15.51 -6.88 -1.32
C GLU A 132 14.62 -5.63 -1.50
N VAL A 133 14.93 -4.55 -0.76
CA VAL A 133 14.18 -3.28 -0.89
C VAL A 133 14.36 -2.66 -2.27
N ALA A 134 15.51 -2.84 -2.93
CA ALA A 134 15.72 -2.33 -4.28
C ALA A 134 14.74 -2.96 -5.29
N ALA A 135 14.41 -4.24 -5.13
CA ALA A 135 13.44 -4.93 -5.98
C ALA A 135 12.02 -4.36 -5.88
N THR A 136 11.65 -3.81 -4.71
CA THR A 136 10.32 -3.19 -4.50
C THR A 136 10.14 -1.90 -5.30
N LYS A 137 11.23 -1.22 -5.67
CA LYS A 137 11.16 0.03 -6.45
C LYS A 137 10.56 -0.16 -7.84
N ASP A 138 10.65 -1.34 -8.41
CA ASP A 138 10.10 -1.63 -9.73
C ASP A 138 8.57 -1.53 -9.74
N LEU A 139 7.91 -1.88 -8.62
CA LEU A 139 6.45 -1.73 -8.49
C LEU A 139 6.00 -0.27 -8.38
N ALA A 140 6.92 0.62 -8.01
CA ALA A 140 6.67 2.05 -7.93
C ALA A 140 6.99 2.76 -9.27
N ALA A 141 7.71 2.11 -10.18
CA ALA A 141 8.12 2.70 -11.44
C ALA A 141 6.92 3.09 -12.31
N GLY A 142 6.96 4.29 -12.87
CA GLY A 142 5.90 4.83 -13.73
C GLY A 142 4.66 5.34 -12.98
N ARG A 143 4.62 5.30 -11.66
CA ARG A 143 3.50 5.79 -10.85
C ARG A 143 3.66 7.26 -10.51
N ARG A 144 2.53 7.98 -10.44
CA ARG A 144 2.48 9.38 -9.99
C ARG A 144 2.43 9.42 -8.46
N PHE A 145 3.50 9.89 -7.84
CA PHE A 145 3.57 10.11 -6.39
C PHE A 145 3.20 11.55 -6.06
N VAL A 146 2.35 11.73 -5.04
CA VAL A 146 1.90 13.03 -4.55
C VAL A 146 2.05 13.08 -3.04
N ALA A 147 2.49 14.24 -2.51
CA ALA A 147 2.69 14.51 -1.09
C ALA A 147 1.46 15.21 -0.48
#